data_52127955f6eb4804c46a5a9082c28c5a
#
_entry.id   52127955f6eb4804c46a5a9082c28c5a
#
_cell.length_a   1.000
_cell.length_b   1.000
_cell.length_c   1.000
_cell.angle_alpha   90.00
_cell.angle_beta   90.00
_cell.angle_gamma   90.00
#
_symmetry.space_group_name_H-M   'P 1'
#
loop_
_entity.id
_entity.type
_entity.pdbx_description
1 polymer ?
#
loop_
_entity_poly.entity_id
_entity_poly.type
_entity_poly.pdbx_seq_one_letter_code
_entity_poly.pdbx_strand_id
1 'polypeptide(L)'
;FDEKGYIYDLSDLKCIRNLSKDALIQSTYDGKVFSLPLSYTCFGFVWNVDMLKQYDLAVPENREEFLNVCETLKENGILPYGANKDFGLTVPVMCAGLYDVYQGEGTEQKLQELSEGTTPVSEYMRKGFDFLQMMIDKGYMDPEKALDTIPSSDGEKEFFAQENCAFICAIYRGKTFEGYPFEIEMTPLPLLENGSICVVGADQRLAINPNAKHLEAAITVVEALGQTEILDAFAQNLGKISSSKNATAPAIPQSDSIIACVVKGSQIPNQDFRLHFNVWDTVRDLSQMLCQGHSPAEVSKEYDSRQMKEISMYGKHG
;
A
#
# COMPACT_ATOMS: atom_id res chain seq x y z
N PHE A 1 4.58 -19.27 -11.33
CA PHE A 1 5.70 -19.12 -12.30
C PHE A 1 6.92 -19.95 -11.88
N ASP A 2 7.19 -20.09 -10.58
CA ASP A 2 8.32 -20.87 -10.06
C ASP A 2 8.15 -22.37 -10.35
N GLU A 3 7.01 -22.96 -10.04
CA GLU A 3 6.70 -24.39 -10.26
C GLU A 3 6.90 -24.83 -11.72
N LYS A 4 6.84 -23.88 -12.66
CA LYS A 4 7.07 -24.14 -14.08
C LYS A 4 8.51 -23.83 -14.52
N GLY A 5 9.37 -23.39 -13.59
CA GLY A 5 10.76 -23.04 -13.91
C GLY A 5 10.90 -21.86 -14.88
N TYR A 6 9.97 -20.90 -14.85
CA TYR A 6 9.98 -19.74 -15.77
C TYR A 6 10.85 -18.59 -15.27
N ILE A 7 11.23 -18.58 -14.00
CA ILE A 7 12.00 -17.51 -13.39
C ILE A 7 13.28 -18.09 -12.78
N TYR A 8 14.40 -17.45 -13.05
CA TYR A 8 15.71 -17.78 -12.52
C TYR A 8 15.82 -17.35 -11.05
N ASP A 9 16.38 -18.21 -10.21
CA ASP A 9 16.65 -17.90 -8.80
C ASP A 9 17.83 -16.92 -8.69
N LEU A 10 17.56 -15.74 -8.14
CA LEU A 10 18.53 -14.65 -7.97
C LEU A 10 19.27 -14.71 -6.63
N SER A 11 18.98 -15.68 -5.75
CA SER A 11 19.46 -15.72 -4.35
C SER A 11 20.98 -15.61 -4.23
N ASP A 12 21.72 -16.19 -5.16
CA ASP A 12 23.20 -16.21 -5.16
C ASP A 12 23.82 -14.94 -5.75
N LEU A 13 23.03 -14.04 -6.34
CA LEU A 13 23.55 -12.81 -6.91
C LEU A 13 23.99 -11.84 -5.80
N LYS A 14 25.17 -11.24 -6.00
CA LYS A 14 25.77 -10.34 -4.99
C LYS A 14 24.90 -9.10 -4.73
N CYS A 15 24.24 -8.61 -5.75
CA CYS A 15 23.38 -7.41 -5.67
C CYS A 15 22.18 -7.59 -4.74
N ILE A 16 21.70 -8.81 -4.53
CA ILE A 16 20.58 -9.11 -3.61
C ILE A 16 20.88 -8.65 -2.18
N ARG A 17 22.14 -8.67 -1.78
CA ARG A 17 22.58 -8.18 -0.45
C ARG A 17 22.44 -6.66 -0.28
N ASN A 18 22.22 -5.93 -1.35
CA ASN A 18 22.01 -4.48 -1.33
C ASN A 18 20.55 -4.10 -1.05
N LEU A 19 19.62 -5.04 -1.19
CA LEU A 19 18.21 -4.81 -0.93
C LEU A 19 17.93 -4.60 0.56
N SER A 20 16.94 -3.78 0.86
CA SER A 20 16.36 -3.66 2.19
C SER A 20 15.66 -4.98 2.60
N LYS A 21 15.45 -5.17 3.90
CA LYS A 21 14.75 -6.35 4.42
C LYS A 21 13.37 -6.52 3.80
N ASP A 22 12.61 -5.44 3.67
CA ASP A 22 11.25 -5.48 3.13
C ASP A 22 11.22 -5.76 1.63
N ALA A 23 12.16 -5.19 0.87
CA ALA A 23 12.32 -5.50 -0.55
C ALA A 23 12.65 -6.98 -0.76
N LEU A 24 13.50 -7.53 0.09
CA LEU A 24 13.87 -8.94 0.05
C LEU A 24 12.68 -9.84 0.38
N ILE A 25 11.95 -9.57 1.48
CA ILE A 25 10.74 -10.32 1.86
C ILE A 25 9.73 -10.34 0.71
N GLN A 26 9.45 -9.19 0.10
CA GLN A 26 8.49 -9.07 -0.99
C GLN A 26 8.98 -9.66 -2.33
N SER A 27 10.22 -10.10 -2.42
CA SER A 27 10.83 -10.70 -3.63
C SER A 27 11.15 -12.18 -3.45
N THR A 28 10.96 -12.70 -2.24
CA THR A 28 11.28 -14.08 -1.86
C THR A 28 10.02 -14.94 -1.82
N TYR A 29 10.10 -16.11 -2.41
CA TYR A 29 9.08 -17.16 -2.37
C TYR A 29 9.76 -18.51 -2.18
N ASP A 30 9.29 -19.33 -1.25
CA ASP A 30 9.87 -20.63 -0.89
C ASP A 30 11.41 -20.58 -0.72
N GLY A 31 11.89 -19.57 0.00
CA GLY A 31 13.30 -19.37 0.30
C GLY A 31 14.17 -18.90 -0.88
N LYS A 32 13.61 -18.66 -2.05
CA LYS A 32 14.30 -18.21 -3.26
C LYS A 32 13.91 -16.79 -3.64
N VAL A 33 14.85 -16.03 -4.17
CA VAL A 33 14.61 -14.66 -4.64
C VAL A 33 14.34 -14.67 -6.14
N PHE A 34 13.12 -14.29 -6.53
CA PHE A 34 12.66 -14.34 -7.92
C PHE A 34 12.63 -13.01 -8.65
N SER A 35 12.88 -11.90 -7.95
CA SER A 35 12.93 -10.58 -8.59
C SER A 35 13.86 -9.63 -7.88
N LEU A 36 14.43 -8.70 -8.66
CA LEU A 36 15.14 -7.52 -8.17
C LEU A 36 14.18 -6.33 -8.27
N PRO A 37 13.59 -5.83 -7.17
CA PRO A 37 12.85 -4.58 -7.19
C PRO A 37 13.80 -3.40 -7.27
N LEU A 38 13.49 -2.41 -8.11
CA LEU A 38 14.32 -1.21 -8.27
C LEU A 38 13.88 -0.06 -7.37
N SER A 39 12.63 -0.07 -6.93
CA SER A 39 12.06 0.98 -6.09
C SER A 39 10.88 0.46 -5.28
N TYR A 40 10.32 1.34 -4.43
CA TYR A 40 9.04 1.12 -3.76
C TYR A 40 7.93 1.97 -4.36
N THR A 41 6.73 1.40 -4.41
CA THR A 41 5.47 2.13 -4.43
C THR A 41 5.01 2.30 -2.98
N CYS A 42 4.77 3.52 -2.55
CA CYS A 42 4.25 3.83 -1.23
C CYS A 42 2.93 4.61 -1.37
N PHE A 43 1.94 4.28 -0.55
CA PHE A 43 0.65 4.95 -0.52
C PHE A 43 0.51 5.76 0.76
N GLY A 44 -0.07 6.96 0.62
CA GLY A 44 -0.34 7.86 1.74
C GLY A 44 -1.53 8.77 1.44
N PHE A 45 -1.91 9.59 2.42
CA PHE A 45 -2.90 10.64 2.21
C PHE A 45 -2.23 11.95 1.78
N VAL A 46 -2.79 12.59 0.76
CA VAL A 46 -2.43 13.94 0.34
C VAL A 46 -3.50 14.90 0.83
N TRP A 47 -3.09 15.86 1.63
CA TRP A 47 -3.93 16.83 2.31
C TRP A 47 -3.89 18.19 1.61
N ASN A 48 -5.04 18.86 1.52
CA ASN A 48 -5.11 20.29 1.22
C ASN A 48 -4.85 21.06 2.54
N VAL A 49 -3.59 21.47 2.73
CA VAL A 49 -3.14 22.13 3.95
C VAL A 49 -3.80 23.50 4.13
N ASP A 50 -4.01 24.23 3.03
CA ASP A 50 -4.67 25.54 3.08
C ASP A 50 -6.14 25.41 3.50
N MET A 51 -6.84 24.37 3.05
CA MET A 51 -8.21 24.06 3.52
C MET A 51 -8.22 23.75 5.01
N LEU A 52 -7.31 22.91 5.50
CA LEU A 52 -7.22 22.61 6.93
C LEU A 52 -7.01 23.88 7.77
N LYS A 53 -6.11 24.78 7.37
CA LYS A 53 -5.85 26.05 8.04
C LYS A 53 -7.09 26.95 8.11
N GLN A 54 -7.98 26.93 7.11
CA GLN A 54 -9.22 27.72 7.12
C GLN A 54 -10.18 27.31 8.26
N TYR A 55 -10.04 26.11 8.78
CA TYR A 55 -10.84 25.58 9.89
C TYR A 55 -10.05 25.38 11.19
N ASP A 56 -8.89 26.05 11.31
CA ASP A 56 -7.98 25.93 12.45
C ASP A 56 -7.53 24.48 12.73
N LEU A 57 -7.41 23.68 11.68
CA LEU A 57 -6.97 22.27 11.71
C LEU A 57 -5.51 22.15 11.28
N ALA A 58 -4.82 21.17 11.84
CA ALA A 58 -3.51 20.70 11.37
C ALA A 58 -3.66 19.37 10.63
N VAL A 59 -2.64 19.00 9.85
CA VAL A 59 -2.54 17.65 9.28
C VAL A 59 -2.43 16.63 10.43
N PRO A 60 -3.31 15.62 10.48
CA PRO A 60 -3.39 14.72 11.63
C PRO A 60 -2.23 13.72 11.67
N GLU A 61 -1.74 13.40 12.86
CA GLU A 61 -0.65 12.46 13.08
C GLU A 61 -1.11 11.11 13.66
N ASN A 62 -2.34 11.03 14.17
CA ASN A 62 -2.94 9.84 14.78
C ASN A 62 -4.44 9.76 14.52
N ARG A 63 -5.05 8.66 14.97
CA ARG A 63 -6.47 8.36 14.71
C ARG A 63 -7.44 9.37 15.34
N GLU A 64 -7.16 9.83 16.53
CA GLU A 64 -8.03 10.81 17.23
C GLU A 64 -8.07 12.14 16.47
N GLU A 65 -6.91 12.65 16.10
CA GLU A 65 -6.78 13.86 15.29
C GLU A 65 -7.43 13.71 13.91
N PHE A 66 -7.23 12.54 13.26
CA PHE A 66 -7.85 12.22 11.97
C PHE A 66 -9.38 12.29 12.04
N LEU A 67 -9.98 11.68 13.06
CA LEU A 67 -11.43 11.69 13.22
C LEU A 67 -11.95 13.10 13.55
N ASN A 68 -11.20 13.89 14.34
CA ASN A 68 -11.53 15.29 14.62
C ASN A 68 -11.50 16.14 13.34
N VAL A 69 -10.49 15.96 12.48
CA VAL A 69 -10.41 16.64 11.18
C VAL A 69 -11.62 16.28 10.32
N CYS A 70 -11.94 14.99 10.19
CA CYS A 70 -13.09 14.55 9.39
C CYS A 70 -14.42 15.11 9.91
N GLU A 71 -14.66 15.08 11.22
CA GLU A 71 -15.90 15.60 11.83
C GLU A 71 -16.02 17.11 11.62
N THR A 72 -14.97 17.88 11.93
CA THR A 72 -14.98 19.33 11.76
C THR A 72 -15.25 19.75 10.31
N LEU A 73 -14.61 19.12 9.34
CA LEU A 73 -14.83 19.40 7.92
C LEU A 73 -16.26 19.06 7.52
N LYS A 74 -16.76 17.89 7.94
CA LYS A 74 -18.13 17.45 7.65
C LYS A 74 -19.18 18.40 8.23
N GLU A 75 -19.02 18.87 9.46
CA GLU A 75 -19.91 19.85 10.09
C GLU A 75 -19.95 21.18 9.32
N ASN A 76 -18.86 21.52 8.63
CA ASN A 76 -18.77 22.70 7.76
C ASN A 76 -19.18 22.44 6.31
N GLY A 77 -19.75 21.27 6.00
CA GLY A 77 -20.26 20.93 4.68
C GLY A 77 -19.17 20.55 3.66
N ILE A 78 -17.94 20.31 4.12
CA ILE A 78 -16.83 19.85 3.29
C ILE A 78 -16.80 18.32 3.29
N LEU A 79 -16.65 17.70 2.12
CA LEU A 79 -16.36 16.27 2.02
C LEU A 79 -14.91 16.02 2.51
N PRO A 80 -14.69 15.28 3.61
CA PRO A 80 -13.32 15.05 4.06
C PRO A 80 -12.49 14.27 3.04
N TYR A 81 -12.95 13.09 2.63
CA TYR A 81 -12.18 12.14 1.84
C TYR A 81 -12.71 11.95 0.42
N GLY A 82 -11.89 12.25 -0.56
CA GLY A 82 -12.08 11.91 -1.97
C GLY A 82 -11.49 10.54 -2.30
N ALA A 83 -12.28 9.47 -2.15
CA ALA A 83 -11.83 8.11 -2.45
C ALA A 83 -11.95 7.77 -3.94
N ASN A 84 -11.09 6.86 -4.43
CA ASN A 84 -11.22 6.20 -5.71
C ASN A 84 -11.51 4.70 -5.51
N LYS A 85 -12.00 4.05 -6.56
CA LYS A 85 -12.46 2.64 -6.52
C LYS A 85 -11.37 1.58 -6.36
N ASP A 86 -10.10 1.95 -6.32
CA ASP A 86 -8.97 1.04 -6.15
C ASP A 86 -8.23 1.40 -4.84
N PHE A 87 -7.02 1.93 -4.91
CA PHE A 87 -6.20 2.17 -3.72
C PHE A 87 -6.83 3.15 -2.74
N GLY A 88 -7.70 4.07 -3.19
CA GLY A 88 -8.47 4.93 -2.30
C GLY A 88 -9.36 4.16 -1.32
N LEU A 89 -9.98 3.06 -1.76
CA LEU A 89 -10.73 2.17 -0.88
C LEU A 89 -9.84 1.13 -0.21
N THR A 90 -8.88 0.56 -0.93
CA THR A 90 -8.10 -0.60 -0.51
C THR A 90 -7.09 -0.26 0.60
N VAL A 91 -6.34 0.83 0.44
CA VAL A 91 -5.22 1.17 1.33
C VAL A 91 -5.67 1.46 2.77
N PRO A 92 -6.71 2.28 3.03
CA PRO A 92 -7.18 2.51 4.40
C PRO A 92 -7.68 1.24 5.08
N VAL A 93 -8.37 0.36 4.33
CA VAL A 93 -8.87 -0.92 4.84
C VAL A 93 -7.72 -1.85 5.19
N MET A 94 -6.70 -1.96 4.35
CA MET A 94 -5.49 -2.75 4.64
C MET A 94 -4.76 -2.20 5.87
N CYS A 95 -4.55 -0.89 5.96
CA CYS A 95 -3.87 -0.27 7.09
C CYS A 95 -4.58 -0.55 8.42
N ALA A 96 -5.91 -0.38 8.47
CA ALA A 96 -6.69 -0.62 9.67
C ALA A 96 -6.85 -2.13 9.99
N GLY A 97 -6.91 -2.99 8.97
CA GLY A 97 -7.13 -4.43 9.13
C GLY A 97 -5.85 -5.22 9.43
N LEU A 98 -4.77 -4.97 8.68
CA LEU A 98 -3.55 -5.79 8.76
C LEU A 98 -2.49 -5.26 9.74
N TYR A 99 -2.73 -4.13 10.40
CA TYR A 99 -1.77 -3.57 11.36
C TYR A 99 -1.28 -4.60 12.38
N ASP A 100 -2.22 -5.30 13.03
CA ASP A 100 -1.89 -6.27 14.09
C ASP A 100 -1.14 -7.50 13.56
N VAL A 101 -1.20 -7.78 12.26
CA VAL A 101 -0.44 -8.86 11.63
C VAL A 101 1.03 -8.47 11.48
N TYR A 102 1.29 -7.27 10.96
CA TYR A 102 2.64 -6.86 10.53
C TYR A 102 3.41 -6.06 11.57
N GLN A 103 2.74 -5.34 12.46
CA GLN A 103 3.37 -4.42 13.43
C GLN A 103 3.31 -4.93 14.88
N GLY A 104 2.70 -6.08 15.10
CA GLY A 104 2.59 -6.69 16.42
C GLY A 104 3.66 -7.76 16.67
N GLU A 105 3.62 -8.33 17.87
CA GLU A 105 4.38 -9.54 18.18
C GLU A 105 3.82 -10.76 17.43
N GLY A 106 4.67 -11.73 17.12
CA GLY A 106 4.26 -12.98 16.50
C GLY A 106 3.87 -12.91 15.02
N THR A 107 4.37 -11.91 14.27
CA THR A 107 4.10 -11.74 12.84
C THR A 107 4.26 -13.04 12.04
N GLU A 108 5.37 -13.76 12.20
CA GLU A 108 5.61 -15.00 11.44
C GLU A 108 4.56 -16.08 11.74
N GLN A 109 4.17 -16.23 13.01
CA GLN A 109 3.12 -17.19 13.40
C GLN A 109 1.76 -16.80 12.80
N LYS A 110 1.38 -15.51 12.88
CA LYS A 110 0.11 -15.02 12.32
C LYS A 110 0.05 -15.22 10.80
N LEU A 111 1.14 -14.93 10.10
CA LEU A 111 1.23 -15.15 8.66
C LEU A 111 1.12 -16.63 8.31
N GLN A 112 1.76 -17.51 9.08
CA GLN A 112 1.65 -18.95 8.91
C GLN A 112 0.20 -19.43 9.12
N GLU A 113 -0.44 -19.04 10.23
CA GLU A 113 -1.83 -19.41 10.54
C GLU A 113 -2.82 -18.94 9.47
N LEU A 114 -2.64 -17.70 8.97
CA LEU A 114 -3.43 -17.17 7.85
C LEU A 114 -3.19 -17.95 6.56
N SER A 115 -1.94 -18.29 6.27
CA SER A 115 -1.53 -19.00 5.05
C SER A 115 -1.99 -20.46 5.03
N GLU A 116 -2.08 -21.09 6.21
CA GLU A 116 -2.60 -22.45 6.39
C GLU A 116 -4.14 -22.49 6.49
N GLY A 117 -4.78 -21.32 6.67
CA GLY A 117 -6.23 -21.20 6.85
C GLY A 117 -6.73 -21.67 8.23
N THR A 118 -5.82 -21.81 9.21
CA THR A 118 -6.18 -22.13 10.61
C THR A 118 -6.76 -20.94 11.34
N THR A 119 -6.41 -19.72 10.90
CA THR A 119 -7.02 -18.46 11.32
C THR A 119 -7.73 -17.83 10.12
N PRO A 120 -9.04 -17.50 10.24
CA PRO A 120 -9.75 -16.78 9.19
C PRO A 120 -9.21 -15.35 9.06
N VAL A 121 -9.06 -14.87 7.84
CA VAL A 121 -8.51 -13.53 7.59
C VAL A 121 -9.40 -12.42 8.15
N SER A 122 -10.69 -12.69 8.31
CA SER A 122 -11.65 -11.77 8.92
C SER A 122 -11.34 -11.42 10.38
N GLU A 123 -10.57 -12.25 11.10
CA GLU A 123 -10.15 -11.94 12.47
C GLU A 123 -9.37 -10.61 12.54
N TYR A 124 -8.62 -10.31 11.51
CA TYR A 124 -7.87 -9.06 11.38
C TYR A 124 -8.60 -8.04 10.50
N MET A 125 -9.02 -8.46 9.31
CA MET A 125 -9.55 -7.57 8.28
C MET A 125 -10.90 -6.94 8.61
N ARG A 126 -11.66 -7.54 9.55
CA ARG A 126 -12.93 -6.98 10.02
C ARG A 126 -12.77 -5.54 10.52
N LYS A 127 -11.68 -5.23 11.22
CA LYS A 127 -11.36 -3.86 11.69
C LYS A 127 -11.25 -2.87 10.54
N GLY A 128 -10.64 -3.31 9.42
CA GLY A 128 -10.53 -2.50 8.21
C GLY A 128 -11.87 -2.23 7.55
N PHE A 129 -12.70 -3.26 7.44
CA PHE A 129 -14.06 -3.11 6.88
C PHE A 129 -14.98 -2.26 7.77
N ASP A 130 -14.92 -2.44 9.09
CA ASP A 130 -15.65 -1.60 10.05
C ASP A 130 -15.18 -0.13 9.98
N PHE A 131 -13.88 0.11 9.75
CA PHE A 131 -13.35 1.45 9.53
C PHE A 131 -13.95 2.09 8.27
N LEU A 132 -13.94 1.38 7.13
CA LEU A 132 -14.52 1.90 5.89
C LEU A 132 -16.03 2.15 6.03
N GLN A 133 -16.76 1.23 6.67
CA GLN A 133 -18.18 1.42 6.96
C GLN A 133 -18.44 2.67 7.81
N MET A 134 -17.61 2.89 8.83
CA MET A 134 -17.71 4.09 9.66
C MET A 134 -17.48 5.37 8.84
N MET A 135 -16.52 5.37 7.90
CA MET A 135 -16.29 6.51 7.00
C MET A 135 -17.51 6.80 6.11
N ILE A 136 -18.20 5.75 5.65
CA ILE A 136 -19.44 5.86 4.87
C ILE A 136 -20.59 6.38 5.74
N ASP A 137 -20.85 5.73 6.88
CA ASP A 137 -21.98 6.03 7.76
C ASP A 137 -21.93 7.46 8.31
N LYS A 138 -20.72 7.95 8.60
CA LYS A 138 -20.49 9.32 9.05
C LYS A 138 -20.51 10.35 7.92
N GLY A 139 -20.53 9.88 6.66
CA GLY A 139 -20.47 10.74 5.48
C GLY A 139 -19.12 11.47 5.33
N TYR A 140 -18.04 10.85 5.80
CA TYR A 140 -16.68 11.35 5.58
C TYR A 140 -16.17 11.05 4.17
N MET A 141 -16.81 10.14 3.46
CA MET A 141 -16.64 9.85 2.05
C MET A 141 -17.99 9.58 1.38
N ASP A 142 -18.02 9.78 0.07
CA ASP A 142 -19.15 9.46 -0.79
C ASP A 142 -18.90 8.10 -1.47
N PRO A 143 -19.66 7.03 -1.13
CA PRO A 143 -19.44 5.70 -1.67
C PRO A 143 -19.77 5.59 -3.17
N GLU A 144 -20.80 6.30 -3.66
CA GLU A 144 -21.16 6.28 -5.08
C GLU A 144 -20.07 6.95 -5.91
N LYS A 145 -19.59 8.11 -5.45
CA LYS A 145 -18.49 8.81 -6.10
C LYS A 145 -17.19 8.01 -6.08
N ALA A 146 -16.89 7.32 -4.98
CA ALA A 146 -15.71 6.46 -4.88
C ALA A 146 -15.73 5.35 -5.92
N LEU A 147 -16.89 4.71 -6.18
CA LEU A 147 -17.04 3.67 -7.19
C LEU A 147 -16.86 4.19 -8.62
N ASP A 148 -17.24 5.42 -8.88
CA ASP A 148 -17.15 6.06 -10.19
C ASP A 148 -15.76 6.67 -10.46
N THR A 149 -15.00 6.97 -9.41
CA THR A 149 -13.68 7.62 -9.54
C THR A 149 -12.59 6.62 -9.93
N ILE A 150 -11.99 6.84 -11.09
CA ILE A 150 -10.85 6.05 -11.59
C ILE A 150 -9.57 6.55 -10.90
N PRO A 151 -8.75 5.64 -10.31
CA PRO A 151 -7.54 6.01 -9.58
C PRO A 151 -6.52 6.72 -10.48
N SER A 152 -5.91 7.78 -9.95
CA SER A 152 -4.90 8.60 -10.66
C SER A 152 -5.38 9.17 -12.01
N SER A 153 -6.69 9.28 -12.19
CA SER A 153 -7.29 9.93 -13.36
C SER A 153 -7.16 11.46 -13.28
N ASP A 154 -7.27 12.11 -14.42
CA ASP A 154 -7.31 13.59 -14.46
C ASP A 154 -8.54 14.09 -13.69
N GLY A 155 -9.68 13.38 -13.74
CA GLY A 155 -10.89 13.72 -13.00
C GLY A 155 -10.73 13.62 -11.48
N GLU A 156 -9.97 12.64 -10.95
CA GLU A 156 -9.65 12.56 -9.51
C GLU A 156 -8.80 13.76 -9.06
N LYS A 157 -7.77 14.09 -9.84
CA LYS A 157 -6.89 15.22 -9.56
C LYS A 157 -7.63 16.56 -9.67
N GLU A 158 -8.45 16.71 -10.70
CA GLU A 158 -9.27 17.91 -10.87
C GLU A 158 -10.27 18.08 -9.74
N PHE A 159 -10.92 16.99 -9.31
CA PHE A 159 -11.85 17.00 -8.17
C PHE A 159 -11.18 17.49 -6.90
N PHE A 160 -9.97 17.02 -6.61
CA PHE A 160 -9.18 17.49 -5.46
C PHE A 160 -8.67 18.91 -5.67
N ALA A 161 -8.15 19.24 -6.84
CA ALA A 161 -7.63 20.57 -7.16
C ALA A 161 -8.71 21.66 -7.14
N GLN A 162 -10.00 21.31 -7.31
CA GLN A 162 -11.15 22.20 -7.15
C GLN A 162 -11.65 22.31 -5.70
N GLU A 163 -10.90 21.78 -4.74
CA GLU A 163 -11.24 21.80 -3.31
C GLU A 163 -12.58 21.10 -2.96
N ASN A 164 -12.99 20.12 -3.76
CA ASN A 164 -14.20 19.34 -3.52
C ASN A 164 -14.06 18.29 -2.40
N CYS A 165 -12.83 18.05 -1.91
CA CYS A 165 -12.52 17.25 -0.73
C CYS A 165 -11.23 17.75 -0.08
N ALA A 166 -11.03 17.40 1.19
CA ALA A 166 -9.89 17.87 1.95
C ALA A 166 -8.64 16.99 1.76
N PHE A 167 -8.82 15.70 1.48
CA PHE A 167 -7.70 14.80 1.22
C PHE A 167 -8.08 13.65 0.28
N ILE A 168 -7.06 13.07 -0.36
CA ILE A 168 -7.16 11.88 -1.20
C ILE A 168 -6.08 10.87 -0.81
N CYS A 169 -6.25 9.59 -1.15
CA CYS A 169 -5.17 8.61 -1.12
C CYS A 169 -4.39 8.71 -2.44
N ALA A 170 -3.07 8.72 -2.37
CA ALA A 170 -2.22 8.81 -3.55
C ALA A 170 -0.96 7.93 -3.45
N ILE A 171 -0.32 7.72 -4.60
CA ILE A 171 0.97 7.03 -4.69
C ILE A 171 2.08 8.06 -4.53
N TYR A 172 3.05 7.78 -3.65
CA TYR A 172 4.27 8.58 -3.53
C TYR A 172 5.10 8.53 -4.83
N ARG A 173 5.26 9.66 -5.46
CA ARG A 173 6.13 9.91 -6.62
C ARG A 173 6.28 11.41 -6.83
N GLY A 174 7.36 11.88 -7.48
CA GLY A 174 7.59 13.31 -7.68
C GLY A 174 6.38 14.07 -8.22
N LYS A 175 5.70 13.53 -9.22
CA LYS A 175 4.49 14.13 -9.84
C LYS A 175 3.26 14.23 -8.95
N THR A 176 3.24 13.53 -7.80
CA THR A 176 2.13 13.63 -6.85
C THR A 176 2.04 15.01 -6.21
N PHE A 177 3.14 15.75 -6.19
CA PHE A 177 3.26 17.05 -5.53
C PHE A 177 3.11 18.23 -6.50
N GLU A 178 2.76 17.98 -7.77
CA GLU A 178 2.68 19.00 -8.81
C GLU A 178 1.24 19.31 -9.19
N GLY A 179 0.97 20.58 -9.56
CA GLY A 179 -0.27 20.98 -10.23
C GLY A 179 -1.44 21.34 -9.34
N TYR A 180 -1.23 21.50 -8.03
CA TYR A 180 -2.27 21.97 -7.10
C TYR A 180 -2.18 23.48 -6.89
N PRO A 181 -3.33 24.18 -6.79
CA PRO A 181 -3.37 25.63 -6.56
C PRO A 181 -3.21 26.02 -5.07
N PHE A 182 -3.03 25.05 -4.18
CA PHE A 182 -2.92 25.18 -2.72
C PHE A 182 -1.71 24.40 -2.20
N GLU A 183 -1.33 24.66 -0.96
CA GLU A 183 -0.29 23.90 -0.27
C GLU A 183 -0.78 22.48 0.01
N ILE A 184 0.06 21.48 -0.29
CA ILE A 184 -0.22 20.07 0.00
C ILE A 184 0.86 19.47 0.89
N GLU A 185 0.45 18.45 1.67
CA GLU A 185 1.36 17.57 2.39
C GLU A 185 0.92 16.13 2.16
N MET A 186 1.87 15.22 1.97
CA MET A 186 1.60 13.78 1.89
C MET A 186 2.11 13.09 3.16
N THR A 187 1.20 12.43 3.86
CA THR A 187 1.51 11.70 5.09
C THR A 187 1.21 10.21 4.96
N PRO A 188 1.82 9.34 5.80
CA PRO A 188 1.25 8.02 6.04
C PRO A 188 -0.18 8.17 6.58
N LEU A 189 -0.96 7.07 6.61
CA LEU A 189 -2.33 7.10 7.08
C LEU A 189 -2.36 7.19 8.62
N PRO A 190 -2.95 8.24 9.21
CA PRO A 190 -3.00 8.46 10.65
C PRO A 190 -4.11 7.64 11.31
N LEU A 191 -4.04 6.31 11.20
CA LEU A 191 -5.11 5.40 11.62
C LEU A 191 -4.80 4.65 12.92
N LEU A 192 -3.63 4.87 13.52
CA LEU A 192 -3.22 4.25 14.77
C LEU A 192 -3.48 5.17 15.95
N GLU A 193 -3.65 4.60 17.15
CA GLU A 193 -3.79 5.39 18.37
C GLU A 193 -2.60 6.31 18.61
N ASN A 194 -1.39 5.82 18.33
CA ASN A 194 -0.13 6.53 18.58
C ASN A 194 0.71 6.64 17.30
N GLY A 195 0.13 7.13 16.19
CA GLY A 195 0.88 7.38 14.98
C GLY A 195 0.20 6.93 13.69
N SER A 196 1.02 6.71 12.69
CA SER A 196 0.60 6.50 11.31
C SER A 196 1.23 5.24 10.71
N ILE A 197 0.65 4.76 9.64
CA ILE A 197 1.07 3.57 8.89
C ILE A 197 0.88 3.78 7.40
N CYS A 198 1.71 3.14 6.57
CA CYS A 198 1.55 3.18 5.11
C CYS A 198 1.51 1.77 4.49
N VAL A 199 1.00 1.67 3.27
CA VAL A 199 1.14 0.48 2.44
C VAL A 199 2.31 0.69 1.49
N VAL A 200 3.22 -0.29 1.45
CA VAL A 200 4.43 -0.24 0.63
C VAL A 200 4.55 -1.51 -0.22
N GLY A 201 4.79 -1.34 -1.49
CA GLY A 201 5.00 -2.43 -2.43
C GLY A 201 6.38 -2.36 -3.09
N ALA A 202 7.11 -3.46 -3.14
CA ALA A 202 8.28 -3.59 -3.99
C ALA A 202 7.85 -3.44 -5.45
N ASP A 203 8.45 -2.52 -6.18
CA ASP A 203 8.00 -2.08 -7.50
C ASP A 203 9.11 -2.18 -8.57
N GLN A 204 8.69 -2.12 -9.83
CA GLN A 204 9.59 -2.19 -10.99
C GLN A 204 10.55 -3.38 -10.90
N ARG A 205 9.96 -4.55 -10.71
CA ARG A 205 10.68 -5.80 -10.49
C ARG A 205 11.27 -6.34 -11.77
N LEU A 206 12.54 -6.69 -11.74
CA LEU A 206 13.22 -7.41 -12.80
C LEU A 206 13.33 -8.88 -12.44
N ALA A 207 12.97 -9.74 -13.38
CA ALA A 207 13.15 -11.19 -13.30
C ALA A 207 13.93 -11.69 -14.52
N ILE A 208 14.63 -12.79 -14.37
CA ILE A 208 15.40 -13.41 -15.46
C ILE A 208 14.70 -14.68 -15.92
N ASN A 209 14.50 -14.82 -17.24
CA ASN A 209 14.06 -16.08 -17.82
C ASN A 209 15.26 -17.06 -17.84
N PRO A 210 15.21 -18.22 -17.17
CA PRO A 210 16.32 -19.18 -17.14
C PRO A 210 16.67 -19.76 -18.52
N ASN A 211 15.72 -19.71 -19.46
CA ASN A 211 15.91 -20.15 -20.84
C ASN A 211 16.30 -19.01 -21.80
N ALA A 212 16.75 -17.86 -21.25
CA ALA A 212 17.20 -16.73 -22.06
C ALA A 212 18.39 -17.15 -22.95
N LYS A 213 18.39 -16.77 -24.23
CA LYS A 213 19.47 -17.05 -25.18
C LYS A 213 20.84 -16.52 -24.69
N HIS A 214 20.82 -15.45 -23.91
CA HIS A 214 22.01 -14.78 -23.35
C HIS A 214 21.88 -14.65 -21.82
N LEU A 215 21.74 -15.78 -21.12
CA LEU A 215 21.49 -15.84 -19.69
C LEU A 215 22.59 -15.10 -18.88
N GLU A 216 23.86 -15.34 -19.18
CA GLU A 216 24.98 -14.69 -18.50
C GLU A 216 24.97 -13.15 -18.66
N ALA A 217 24.55 -12.67 -19.83
CA ALA A 217 24.40 -11.23 -20.03
C ALA A 217 23.21 -10.67 -19.21
N ALA A 218 22.09 -11.40 -19.14
CA ALA A 218 20.96 -11.00 -18.31
C ALA A 218 21.34 -10.94 -16.83
N ILE A 219 22.07 -11.94 -16.33
CA ILE A 219 22.62 -11.96 -14.96
C ILE A 219 23.52 -10.74 -14.73
N THR A 220 24.44 -10.46 -15.66
CA THR A 220 25.34 -9.30 -15.55
C THR A 220 24.57 -7.96 -15.47
N VAL A 221 23.49 -7.82 -16.25
CA VAL A 221 22.63 -6.62 -16.21
C VAL A 221 21.92 -6.49 -14.86
N VAL A 222 21.35 -7.58 -14.34
CA VAL A 222 20.65 -7.56 -13.03
C VAL A 222 21.64 -7.26 -11.90
N GLU A 223 22.85 -7.86 -11.92
CA GLU A 223 23.92 -7.54 -10.96
C GLU A 223 24.32 -6.06 -11.00
N ALA A 224 24.41 -5.47 -12.18
CA ALA A 224 24.74 -4.06 -12.33
C ALA A 224 23.60 -3.16 -11.82
N LEU A 225 22.36 -3.45 -12.19
CA LEU A 225 21.20 -2.66 -11.78
C LEU A 225 20.92 -2.74 -10.27
N GLY A 226 21.29 -3.85 -9.63
CA GLY A 226 21.14 -4.03 -8.19
C GLY A 226 22.28 -3.43 -7.34
N GLN A 227 23.21 -2.65 -7.92
CA GLN A 227 24.15 -1.87 -7.12
C GLN A 227 23.43 -0.72 -6.42
N THR A 228 23.81 -0.43 -5.16
CA THR A 228 23.13 0.58 -4.33
C THR A 228 23.01 1.92 -5.03
N GLU A 229 24.09 2.40 -5.64
CA GLU A 229 24.14 3.69 -6.33
C GLU A 229 23.20 3.74 -7.54
N ILE A 230 22.99 2.60 -8.20
CA ILE A 230 22.08 2.50 -9.36
C ILE A 230 20.63 2.43 -8.89
N LEU A 231 20.31 1.65 -7.84
CA LEU A 231 18.99 1.61 -7.23
C LEU A 231 18.56 3.02 -6.76
N ASP A 232 19.45 3.71 -6.07
CA ASP A 232 19.20 5.06 -5.56
C ASP A 232 19.01 6.07 -6.70
N ALA A 233 19.89 6.07 -7.71
CA ALA A 233 19.77 6.94 -8.87
C ALA A 233 18.49 6.67 -9.67
N PHE A 234 18.11 5.40 -9.84
CA PHE A 234 16.87 5.02 -10.52
C PHE A 234 15.64 5.55 -9.77
N ALA A 235 15.57 5.32 -8.47
CA ALA A 235 14.47 5.77 -7.64
C ALA A 235 14.35 7.31 -7.63
N GLN A 236 15.47 8.02 -7.45
CA GLN A 236 15.51 9.48 -7.48
C GLN A 236 15.03 10.06 -8.80
N ASN A 237 15.46 9.50 -9.94
CA ASN A 237 15.03 9.96 -11.27
C ASN A 237 13.52 9.80 -11.51
N LEU A 238 12.88 8.84 -10.83
CA LEU A 238 11.44 8.59 -10.91
C LEU A 238 10.63 9.28 -9.77
N GLY A 239 11.31 9.98 -8.88
CA GLY A 239 10.66 10.55 -7.69
C GLY A 239 10.12 9.48 -6.74
N LYS A 240 10.78 8.32 -6.62
CA LYS A 240 10.37 7.17 -5.81
C LYS A 240 11.35 6.91 -4.66
N ILE A 241 10.97 6.00 -3.77
CA ILE A 241 11.83 5.50 -2.68
C ILE A 241 12.65 4.34 -3.20
N SER A 242 13.96 4.33 -2.93
CA SER A 242 14.86 3.25 -3.31
C SER A 242 14.56 1.96 -2.55
N SER A 243 14.72 0.82 -3.22
CA SER A 243 14.66 -0.51 -2.61
C SER A 243 15.96 -0.92 -1.90
N SER A 244 16.99 -0.08 -1.92
CA SER A 244 18.27 -0.33 -1.27
C SER A 244 18.14 -0.38 0.27
N LYS A 245 19.14 -0.96 0.94
CA LYS A 245 19.20 -1.04 2.42
C LYS A 245 19.06 0.31 3.12
N ASN A 246 19.51 1.37 2.47
CA ASN A 246 19.54 2.71 3.04
C ASN A 246 18.34 3.56 2.58
N ALA A 247 17.43 2.98 1.82
CA ALA A 247 16.16 3.54 1.36
C ALA A 247 16.21 5.05 1.13
N THR A 248 17.00 5.51 0.16
CA THR A 248 17.06 6.94 -0.19
C THR A 248 15.81 7.35 -0.96
N ALA A 249 15.40 8.60 -0.80
CA ALA A 249 14.29 9.20 -1.54
C ALA A 249 14.66 10.62 -1.95
N PRO A 250 14.00 11.19 -2.98
CA PRO A 250 14.15 12.61 -3.31
C PRO A 250 13.79 13.48 -2.12
N ALA A 251 14.50 14.58 -1.94
CA ALA A 251 14.20 15.59 -0.93
C ALA A 251 12.94 16.38 -1.35
N ILE A 252 11.77 15.92 -0.94
CA ILE A 252 10.48 16.55 -1.15
C ILE A 252 9.91 16.88 0.24
N PRO A 253 10.05 18.13 0.72
CA PRO A 253 9.65 18.49 2.10
C PRO A 253 8.21 18.14 2.44
N GLN A 254 7.31 18.17 1.47
CA GLN A 254 5.89 17.81 1.63
C GLN A 254 5.66 16.32 1.93
N SER A 255 6.71 15.51 1.99
CA SER A 255 6.63 14.05 2.17
C SER A 255 7.58 13.50 3.23
N ASP A 256 8.19 14.34 4.04
CA ASP A 256 9.17 13.90 5.03
C ASP A 256 8.59 12.87 6.02
N SER A 257 7.33 13.03 6.40
CA SER A 257 6.62 12.10 7.31
C SER A 257 6.44 10.70 6.71
N ILE A 258 6.15 10.62 5.40
CA ILE A 258 5.97 9.29 4.75
C ILE A 258 7.32 8.58 4.58
N ILE A 259 8.39 9.31 4.27
CA ILE A 259 9.75 8.75 4.21
C ILE A 259 10.17 8.25 5.59
N ALA A 260 9.94 9.04 6.64
CA ALA A 260 10.24 8.64 8.02
C ALA A 260 9.44 7.39 8.43
N CYS A 261 8.19 7.25 8.01
CA CYS A 261 7.36 6.07 8.24
C CYS A 261 7.96 4.81 7.60
N VAL A 262 8.37 4.91 6.33
CA VAL A 262 9.02 3.79 5.60
C VAL A 262 10.36 3.40 6.25
N VAL A 263 11.19 4.37 6.58
CA VAL A 263 12.50 4.12 7.22
C VAL A 263 12.32 3.47 8.61
N LYS A 264 11.30 3.88 9.35
CA LYS A 264 10.96 3.29 10.67
C LYS A 264 10.37 1.88 10.54
N GLY A 265 9.89 1.49 9.37
CA GLY A 265 9.23 0.19 9.15
C GLY A 265 7.76 0.15 9.63
N SER A 266 7.11 1.29 9.84
CA SER A 266 5.67 1.36 10.13
C SER A 266 4.86 1.19 8.84
N GLN A 267 4.87 -0.01 8.29
CA GLN A 267 4.32 -0.28 6.96
C GLN A 267 3.72 -1.68 6.85
N ILE A 268 2.85 -1.83 5.87
CA ILE A 268 2.22 -3.09 5.46
C ILE A 268 2.60 -3.34 3.99
N PRO A 269 3.01 -4.56 3.61
CA PRO A 269 3.22 -4.89 2.21
C PRO A 269 1.88 -4.88 1.45
N ASN A 270 1.87 -4.37 0.23
CA ASN A 270 0.68 -4.43 -0.63
C ASN A 270 0.29 -5.86 -1.01
N GLN A 271 1.27 -6.75 -1.09
CA GLN A 271 1.10 -8.20 -1.24
C GLN A 271 2.30 -8.90 -0.57
N ASP A 272 2.01 -9.95 0.18
CA ASP A 272 3.02 -10.79 0.83
C ASP A 272 2.92 -12.21 0.27
N PHE A 273 4.01 -12.72 -0.31
CA PHE A 273 4.04 -14.05 -0.90
C PHE A 273 4.04 -15.19 0.12
N ARG A 274 4.21 -14.88 1.41
CA ARG A 274 3.99 -15.85 2.51
C ARG A 274 2.51 -16.15 2.71
N LEU A 275 1.61 -15.28 2.23
CA LEU A 275 0.18 -15.52 2.22
C LEU A 275 -0.23 -16.25 0.94
N HIS A 276 -0.83 -17.43 1.07
CA HIS A 276 -1.26 -18.27 -0.03
C HIS A 276 -2.63 -17.85 -0.60
N PHE A 277 -2.96 -16.58 -0.46
CA PHE A 277 -4.17 -15.95 -1.03
C PHE A 277 -3.90 -14.49 -1.39
N ASN A 278 -4.72 -13.96 -2.28
CA ASN A 278 -4.60 -12.59 -2.74
C ASN A 278 -5.15 -11.62 -1.69
N VAL A 279 -4.35 -10.60 -1.36
CA VAL A 279 -4.75 -9.54 -0.44
C VAL A 279 -5.29 -8.34 -1.19
N TRP A 280 -4.50 -7.74 -2.09
CA TRP A 280 -4.82 -6.47 -2.72
C TRP A 280 -6.14 -6.49 -3.50
N ASP A 281 -6.26 -7.40 -4.48
CA ASP A 281 -7.46 -7.45 -5.34
C ASP A 281 -8.70 -7.85 -4.53
N THR A 282 -8.54 -8.77 -3.56
CA THR A 282 -9.66 -9.20 -2.72
C THR A 282 -10.16 -8.06 -1.83
N VAL A 283 -9.26 -7.32 -1.16
CA VAL A 283 -9.64 -6.17 -0.32
C VAL A 283 -10.28 -5.08 -1.18
N ARG A 284 -9.75 -4.80 -2.37
CA ARG A 284 -10.35 -3.85 -3.31
C ARG A 284 -11.79 -4.22 -3.64
N ASP A 285 -12.02 -5.47 -4.07
CA ASP A 285 -13.35 -5.94 -4.47
C ASP A 285 -14.34 -5.88 -3.30
N LEU A 286 -13.92 -6.32 -2.11
CA LEU A 286 -14.75 -6.31 -0.90
C LEU A 286 -15.03 -4.89 -0.39
N SER A 287 -14.09 -3.96 -0.54
CA SER A 287 -14.29 -2.55 -0.23
C SER A 287 -15.31 -1.91 -1.18
N GLN A 288 -15.30 -2.28 -2.46
CA GLN A 288 -16.34 -1.86 -3.41
C GLN A 288 -17.71 -2.45 -3.04
N MET A 289 -17.78 -3.69 -2.57
CA MET A 289 -19.05 -4.28 -2.08
C MET A 289 -19.60 -3.51 -0.87
N LEU A 290 -18.77 -3.02 0.06
CA LEU A 290 -19.22 -2.13 1.14
C LEU A 290 -19.83 -0.85 0.58
N CYS A 291 -19.20 -0.21 -0.39
CA CYS A 291 -19.75 0.97 -1.07
C CYS A 291 -21.07 0.69 -1.80
N GLN A 292 -21.33 -0.57 -2.20
CA GLN A 292 -22.59 -1.04 -2.79
C GLN A 292 -23.67 -1.39 -1.74
N GLY A 293 -23.38 -1.24 -0.45
CA GLY A 293 -24.33 -1.45 0.65
C GLY A 293 -24.25 -2.82 1.33
N HIS A 294 -23.26 -3.64 1.04
CA HIS A 294 -22.99 -4.86 1.82
C HIS A 294 -22.44 -4.49 3.20
N SER A 295 -22.77 -5.30 4.21
CA SER A 295 -22.28 -5.10 5.57
C SER A 295 -20.82 -5.59 5.75
N PRO A 296 -20.09 -5.05 6.73
CA PRO A 296 -18.75 -5.58 7.11
C PRO A 296 -18.77 -7.07 7.47
N ALA A 297 -19.88 -7.60 8.00
CA ALA A 297 -20.00 -9.02 8.32
C ALA A 297 -20.09 -9.89 7.06
N GLU A 298 -20.83 -9.45 6.04
CA GLU A 298 -20.95 -10.16 4.77
C GLU A 298 -19.62 -10.19 4.02
N VAL A 299 -18.95 -9.04 3.89
CA VAL A 299 -17.65 -8.98 3.18
C VAL A 299 -16.56 -9.73 3.93
N SER A 300 -16.56 -9.74 5.26
CA SER A 300 -15.64 -10.55 6.07
C SER A 300 -15.81 -12.03 5.79
N LYS A 301 -17.05 -12.52 5.79
CA LYS A 301 -17.37 -13.93 5.49
C LYS A 301 -16.99 -14.30 4.05
N GLU A 302 -17.19 -13.40 3.11
CA GLU A 302 -16.78 -13.60 1.73
C GLU A 302 -15.24 -13.69 1.63
N TYR A 303 -14.50 -12.85 2.39
CA TYR A 303 -13.05 -12.94 2.40
C TYR A 303 -12.55 -14.29 2.93
N ASP A 304 -13.10 -14.77 4.05
CA ASP A 304 -12.75 -16.09 4.59
C ASP A 304 -13.02 -17.22 3.56
N SER A 305 -14.11 -17.12 2.82
CA SER A 305 -14.44 -18.06 1.74
C SER A 305 -13.40 -18.04 0.62
N ARG A 306 -12.97 -16.83 0.19
CA ARG A 306 -11.93 -16.67 -0.84
C ARG A 306 -10.56 -17.15 -0.34
N GLN A 307 -10.18 -16.83 0.89
CA GLN A 307 -8.97 -17.34 1.54
C GLN A 307 -8.90 -18.86 1.46
N MET A 308 -9.92 -19.56 1.95
CA MET A 308 -9.95 -21.03 1.96
C MET A 308 -9.91 -21.63 0.56
N LYS A 309 -10.61 -21.02 -0.41
CA LYS A 309 -10.61 -21.44 -1.80
C LYS A 309 -9.21 -21.35 -2.42
N GLU A 310 -8.53 -20.20 -2.25
CA GLU A 310 -7.21 -19.98 -2.82
C GLU A 310 -6.15 -20.89 -2.18
N ILE A 311 -6.14 -21.03 -0.85
CA ILE A 311 -5.28 -21.98 -0.14
C ILE A 311 -5.48 -23.42 -0.67
N SER A 312 -6.73 -23.82 -0.90
CA SER A 312 -7.03 -25.16 -1.43
C SER A 312 -6.52 -25.39 -2.85
N MET A 313 -6.39 -24.34 -3.65
CA MET A 313 -5.80 -24.40 -5.00
C MET A 313 -4.28 -24.45 -4.93
N TYR A 314 -3.70 -23.69 -3.99
CA TYR A 314 -2.27 -23.65 -3.77
C TYR A 314 -1.70 -25.04 -3.40
N GLY A 315 -2.32 -25.76 -2.46
CA GLY A 315 -1.91 -27.10 -2.04
C GLY A 315 -2.12 -28.22 -3.08
N LYS A 316 -2.76 -27.94 -4.22
CA LYS A 316 -2.92 -28.91 -5.33
C LYS A 316 -1.81 -28.84 -6.38
N HIS A 317 -0.94 -27.86 -6.27
CA HIS A 317 0.12 -27.58 -7.23
C HIS A 317 1.53 -27.65 -6.57
N GLY A 318 1.60 -28.00 -5.28
CA GLY A 318 2.82 -28.25 -4.53
C GLY A 318 3.24 -29.73 -4.49
#